data_af7860850e6d0403491b76f311485353
#
_entry.id   af7860850e6d0403491b76f311485353
#
_cell.length_a   1.000
_cell.length_b   1.000
_cell.length_c   1.000
_cell.angle_alpha   90.00
_cell.angle_beta   90.00
_cell.angle_gamma   90.00
#
_symmetry.space_group_name_H-M   'P 1'
#
loop_
_entity.id
_entity.type
_entity.pdbx_description
1 polymer ?
#
loop_
_entity_poly.entity_id
_entity_poly.type
_entity_poly.pdbx_seq_one_letter_code
_entity_poly.pdbx_strand_id
1 'polypeptide(L)'
;MHDSTHTSQVHADGRVALWLTGLAFTAIHVAFSGRYGFHRDELLSYSNAMHLDWCYVVYAPMTAWLARVELAAFGPNLVGYRLLPAVAVGLVSVLAGLIARAMGGGRRSMLVAAVAAGIAGPICFAGSFLSYMSFDVLWWVLVAWATARLLETEDARWWIAIGAGMGLGLLTKYTIAFFAVGLLGGMLLTPNRRYFRSGWFWCGVGVALVMALPVIVWQTQHHFVALAWMKSIHARDVSWGRTDYFIPRQFWNTTNPATVPIWCAGLWFLFATPAGKPFRMLGWMYVITLILFAVARGREYYIAPAYPMLMAAGTVWGQSWMVARSPRAQRVIKRVTRNSLVIGALAVFAVTLPIAPIQSAWWRFADATTNHQSFSMEVGWPELVATVAQVRDSLPVEGRSEVAVLAADEGEAGAVNLYGRAYGLPEAISGMNSNWLRGYGNPPPQTVIAVGFKREEVEKIFAACEAAAQLANPYGIVNQAIGGDRNEVYVCRNIRVPWPEFWKRFQYYG
;
A
#
# COMPACT_ATOMS: atom_id res chain seq x y z
N MET A 1 24.30 37.18 -23.68
CA MET A 1 24.55 35.74 -23.95
C MET A 1 25.12 34.95 -22.74
N HIS A 2 25.53 35.62 -21.63
CA HIS A 2 26.11 34.96 -20.44
C HIS A 2 25.07 34.49 -19.39
N ASP A 3 23.83 34.97 -19.46
CA ASP A 3 22.79 34.71 -18.45
C ASP A 3 22.00 33.38 -18.67
N SER A 4 21.94 32.95 -19.95
CA SER A 4 21.20 31.71 -20.31
C SER A 4 21.94 30.41 -19.95
N THR A 5 23.27 30.43 -19.91
CA THR A 5 24.09 29.25 -19.55
C THR A 5 24.13 29.00 -18.05
N HIS A 6 24.15 30.06 -17.21
CA HIS A 6 24.11 29.96 -15.76
C HIS A 6 22.73 29.42 -15.26
N THR A 7 21.64 29.90 -15.85
CA THR A 7 20.30 29.43 -15.52
C THR A 7 20.09 27.96 -15.92
N SER A 8 20.60 27.51 -17.07
CA SER A 8 20.50 26.11 -17.51
C SER A 8 21.32 25.14 -16.64
N GLN A 9 22.53 25.54 -16.20
CA GLN A 9 23.34 24.72 -15.28
C GLN A 9 22.73 24.60 -13.90
N VAL A 10 22.20 25.67 -13.31
CA VAL A 10 21.53 25.65 -12.00
C VAL A 10 20.25 24.76 -12.05
N HIS A 11 19.57 24.74 -13.19
CA HIS A 11 18.40 23.85 -13.39
C HIS A 11 18.78 22.39 -13.58
N ALA A 12 19.89 22.09 -14.25
CA ALA A 12 20.39 20.72 -14.39
C ALA A 12 20.83 20.13 -13.04
N ASP A 13 21.57 20.89 -12.24
CA ASP A 13 22.02 20.48 -10.89
C ASP A 13 20.86 20.18 -9.93
N GLY A 14 19.76 20.92 -10.04
CA GLY A 14 18.56 20.70 -9.20
C GLY A 14 17.86 19.36 -9.51
N ARG A 15 17.82 18.97 -10.78
CA ARG A 15 17.22 17.68 -11.21
C ARG A 15 18.06 16.49 -10.78
N VAL A 16 19.38 16.55 -10.96
CA VAL A 16 20.30 15.48 -10.52
C VAL A 16 20.16 15.25 -9.03
N ALA A 17 20.20 16.32 -8.21
CA ALA A 17 20.03 16.20 -6.76
C ALA A 17 18.66 15.59 -6.37
N LEU A 18 17.59 15.90 -7.11
CA LEU A 18 16.26 15.33 -6.90
C LEU A 18 16.25 13.82 -7.17
N TRP A 19 16.81 13.37 -8.30
CA TRP A 19 16.90 11.95 -8.62
C TRP A 19 17.80 11.19 -7.63
N LEU A 20 18.89 11.80 -7.18
CA LEU A 20 19.72 11.23 -6.11
C LEU A 20 18.95 11.10 -4.79
N THR A 21 18.04 12.03 -4.49
CA THR A 21 17.17 11.92 -3.30
C THR A 21 16.21 10.72 -3.43
N GLY A 22 15.57 10.57 -4.59
CA GLY A 22 14.72 9.38 -4.84
C GLY A 22 15.50 8.08 -4.76
N LEU A 23 16.70 8.03 -5.37
CA LEU A 23 17.59 6.87 -5.29
C LEU A 23 18.02 6.55 -3.84
N ALA A 24 18.25 7.57 -3.02
CA ALA A 24 18.58 7.39 -1.61
C ALA A 24 17.42 6.74 -0.83
N PHE A 25 16.16 7.17 -1.06
CA PHE A 25 15.00 6.51 -0.48
C PHE A 25 14.86 5.06 -0.93
N THR A 26 15.01 4.78 -2.24
CA THR A 26 15.04 3.41 -2.77
C THR A 26 16.13 2.57 -2.09
N ALA A 27 17.36 3.10 -2.03
CA ALA A 27 18.50 2.39 -1.45
C ALA A 27 18.31 2.10 0.05
N ILE A 28 17.74 3.03 0.81
CA ILE A 28 17.43 2.82 2.24
C ILE A 28 16.44 1.66 2.38
N HIS A 29 15.34 1.61 1.62
CA HIS A 29 14.37 0.52 1.69
C HIS A 29 14.99 -0.82 1.29
N VAL A 30 15.75 -0.86 0.20
CA VAL A 30 16.44 -2.08 -0.26
C VAL A 30 17.44 -2.59 0.78
N ALA A 31 18.19 -1.69 1.46
CA ALA A 31 19.16 -2.07 2.48
C ALA A 31 18.55 -2.84 3.67
N PHE A 32 17.27 -2.63 3.96
CA PHE A 32 16.56 -3.27 5.07
C PHE A 32 15.54 -4.33 4.60
N SER A 33 15.25 -4.45 3.31
CA SER A 33 14.18 -5.29 2.77
C SER A 33 14.36 -6.79 3.01
N GLY A 34 15.59 -7.29 3.22
CA GLY A 34 15.89 -8.70 3.47
C GLY A 34 15.71 -9.16 4.93
N ARG A 35 15.17 -8.31 5.81
CA ARG A 35 15.04 -8.63 7.23
C ARG A 35 13.65 -9.14 7.59
N TYR A 36 13.57 -9.88 8.71
CA TYR A 36 12.41 -10.58 9.30
C TYR A 36 11.92 -11.69 8.36
N GLY A 37 10.83 -11.53 7.64
CA GLY A 37 10.28 -12.50 6.72
C GLY A 37 9.30 -11.84 5.75
N PHE A 38 8.53 -12.63 5.02
CA PHE A 38 7.44 -12.12 4.20
C PHE A 38 6.30 -11.62 5.09
N HIS A 39 5.80 -10.43 4.79
CA HIS A 39 4.60 -9.92 5.45
C HIS A 39 3.36 -10.72 5.00
N ARG A 40 2.34 -10.83 5.86
CA ARG A 40 1.08 -11.50 5.53
C ARG A 40 0.49 -11.08 4.18
N ASP A 41 0.47 -9.79 3.89
CA ASP A 41 -0.06 -9.26 2.63
C ASP A 41 0.84 -9.59 1.43
N GLU A 42 2.15 -9.80 1.64
CA GLU A 42 3.07 -10.29 0.60
C GLU A 42 2.76 -11.75 0.25
N LEU A 43 2.40 -12.57 1.25
CA LEU A 43 2.00 -13.97 1.04
C LEU A 43 0.68 -14.06 0.26
N LEU A 44 -0.27 -13.16 0.52
CA LEU A 44 -1.47 -13.02 -0.32
C LEU A 44 -1.09 -12.62 -1.75
N SER A 45 -0.22 -11.61 -1.89
CA SER A 45 0.24 -11.15 -3.21
C SER A 45 0.99 -12.23 -3.97
N TYR A 46 1.79 -13.06 -3.26
CA TYR A 46 2.45 -14.24 -3.82
C TYR A 46 1.44 -15.26 -4.36
N SER A 47 0.43 -15.62 -3.55
CA SER A 47 -0.62 -16.55 -3.98
C SER A 47 -1.36 -16.04 -5.20
N ASN A 48 -1.68 -14.74 -5.25
CA ASN A 48 -2.34 -14.14 -6.40
C ASN A 48 -1.41 -14.05 -7.63
N ALA A 49 -0.11 -13.81 -7.44
CA ALA A 49 0.88 -13.81 -8.52
C ALA A 49 1.09 -15.19 -9.15
N MET A 50 0.87 -16.26 -8.38
CA MET A 50 0.88 -17.63 -8.92
C MET A 50 -0.39 -17.97 -9.68
N HIS A 51 -1.50 -17.28 -9.41
CA HIS A 51 -2.82 -17.46 -10.04
C HIS A 51 -3.28 -16.12 -10.64
N LEU A 52 -2.64 -15.70 -11.74
CA LEU A 52 -2.94 -14.42 -12.37
C LEU A 52 -4.38 -14.37 -12.89
N ASP A 53 -5.06 -13.27 -12.55
CA ASP A 53 -6.41 -12.98 -13.01
C ASP A 53 -6.55 -11.48 -13.30
N TRP A 54 -7.67 -11.06 -13.88
CA TRP A 54 -7.99 -9.68 -14.21
C TRP A 54 -8.47 -8.87 -12.99
N CYS A 55 -8.80 -9.53 -11.89
CA CYS A 55 -9.09 -8.89 -10.61
C CYS A 55 -9.07 -9.94 -9.48
N TYR A 56 -9.14 -9.45 -8.25
CA TYR A 56 -9.21 -10.27 -7.04
C TYR A 56 -10.28 -9.71 -6.09
N VAL A 57 -10.60 -10.47 -5.05
CA VAL A 57 -11.60 -10.05 -4.05
C VAL A 57 -11.14 -8.81 -3.28
N VAL A 58 -9.86 -8.78 -2.87
CA VAL A 58 -9.31 -7.72 -1.98
C VAL A 58 -8.88 -6.47 -2.74
N TYR A 59 -8.31 -6.64 -3.95
CA TYR A 59 -7.74 -5.56 -4.74
C TYR A 59 -7.73 -5.87 -6.24
N ALA A 60 -7.53 -4.86 -7.04
CA ALA A 60 -7.40 -4.94 -8.49
C ALA A 60 -6.02 -5.54 -8.91
N PRO A 61 -5.80 -5.99 -10.15
CA PRO A 61 -4.77 -6.96 -10.50
C PRO A 61 -3.32 -6.46 -10.46
N MET A 62 -3.07 -5.14 -10.45
CA MET A 62 -1.74 -4.54 -10.62
C MET A 62 -0.72 -5.10 -9.64
N THR A 63 -1.09 -5.24 -8.35
CA THR A 63 -0.17 -5.75 -7.31
C THR A 63 0.27 -7.17 -7.62
N ALA A 64 -0.65 -8.05 -8.03
CA ALA A 64 -0.33 -9.43 -8.38
C ALA A 64 0.51 -9.52 -9.68
N TRP A 65 0.25 -8.67 -10.66
CA TRP A 65 1.06 -8.62 -11.89
C TRP A 65 2.48 -8.16 -11.61
N LEU A 66 2.66 -7.12 -10.80
CA LEU A 66 3.99 -6.63 -10.41
C LEU A 66 4.72 -7.68 -9.55
N ALA A 67 4.03 -8.32 -8.60
CA ALA A 67 4.56 -9.44 -7.85
C ALA A 67 5.04 -10.58 -8.76
N ARG A 68 4.27 -10.90 -9.81
CA ARG A 68 4.68 -11.91 -10.79
C ARG A 68 5.94 -11.53 -11.55
N VAL A 69 6.09 -10.25 -11.91
CA VAL A 69 7.30 -9.74 -12.57
C VAL A 69 8.51 -9.89 -11.66
N GLU A 70 8.40 -9.52 -10.37
CA GLU A 70 9.49 -9.68 -9.40
C GLU A 70 9.84 -11.14 -9.17
N LEU A 71 8.86 -12.02 -9.04
CA LEU A 71 9.08 -13.47 -8.92
C LEU A 71 9.76 -14.05 -10.16
N ALA A 72 9.41 -13.59 -11.35
CA ALA A 72 10.04 -14.04 -12.59
C ALA A 72 11.49 -13.56 -12.71
N ALA A 73 11.78 -12.35 -12.20
CA ALA A 73 13.12 -11.74 -12.28
C ALA A 73 14.08 -12.25 -11.20
N PHE A 74 13.58 -12.43 -9.97
CA PHE A 74 14.42 -12.65 -8.79
C PHE A 74 14.10 -13.97 -8.05
N GLY A 75 13.06 -14.70 -8.47
CA GLY A 75 12.54 -15.84 -7.70
C GLY A 75 11.87 -15.38 -6.38
N PRO A 76 11.55 -16.31 -5.47
CA PRO A 76 10.95 -16.02 -4.17
C PRO A 76 12.01 -15.48 -3.17
N ASN A 77 12.76 -14.47 -3.60
CA ASN A 77 13.77 -13.79 -2.79
C ASN A 77 13.16 -12.53 -2.18
N LEU A 78 13.26 -12.36 -0.88
CA LEU A 78 12.63 -11.26 -0.14
C LEU A 78 13.11 -9.88 -0.61
N VAL A 79 14.41 -9.72 -0.88
CA VAL A 79 14.98 -8.43 -1.35
C VAL A 79 14.48 -8.11 -2.76
N GLY A 80 14.47 -9.10 -3.65
CA GLY A 80 13.95 -8.96 -5.01
C GLY A 80 12.46 -8.67 -5.03
N TYR A 81 11.69 -9.31 -4.12
CA TYR A 81 10.23 -9.14 -4.00
C TYR A 81 9.80 -7.79 -3.42
N ARG A 82 10.73 -7.01 -2.85
CA ARG A 82 10.52 -5.68 -2.28
C ARG A 82 11.17 -4.55 -3.08
N LEU A 83 11.71 -4.87 -4.27
CA LEU A 83 12.43 -3.88 -5.07
C LEU A 83 11.47 -2.82 -5.66
N LEU A 84 10.37 -3.25 -6.28
CA LEU A 84 9.41 -2.32 -6.89
C LEU A 84 8.72 -1.40 -5.86
N PRO A 85 8.29 -1.86 -4.68
CA PRO A 85 7.86 -0.99 -3.58
C PRO A 85 8.87 0.08 -3.21
N ALA A 86 10.14 -0.31 -3.04
CA ALA A 86 11.23 0.62 -2.72
C ALA A 86 11.44 1.68 -3.83
N VAL A 87 11.39 1.24 -5.10
CA VAL A 87 11.46 2.15 -6.26
C VAL A 87 10.25 3.08 -6.30
N ALA A 88 9.04 2.58 -6.01
CA ALA A 88 7.83 3.39 -6.00
C ALA A 88 7.94 4.58 -5.02
N VAL A 89 8.44 4.36 -3.80
CA VAL A 89 8.65 5.43 -2.81
C VAL A 89 9.72 6.42 -3.28
N GLY A 90 10.81 5.95 -3.89
CA GLY A 90 11.80 6.81 -4.51
C GLY A 90 11.18 7.72 -5.59
N LEU A 91 10.33 7.16 -6.45
CA LEU A 91 9.61 7.91 -7.49
C LEU A 91 8.58 8.89 -6.90
N VAL A 92 7.87 8.53 -5.84
CA VAL A 92 6.97 9.44 -5.11
C VAL A 92 7.72 10.66 -4.61
N SER A 93 8.92 10.48 -4.04
CA SER A 93 9.79 11.58 -3.60
C SER A 93 10.18 12.47 -4.77
N VAL A 94 10.59 11.89 -5.90
CA VAL A 94 10.92 12.64 -7.12
C VAL A 94 9.72 13.42 -7.63
N LEU A 95 8.56 12.80 -7.75
CA LEU A 95 7.33 13.44 -8.24
C LEU A 95 6.90 14.59 -7.34
N ALA A 96 7.02 14.48 -6.01
CA ALA A 96 6.74 15.58 -5.08
C ALA A 96 7.65 16.81 -5.36
N GLY A 97 8.94 16.58 -5.61
CA GLY A 97 9.86 17.63 -6.02
C GLY A 97 9.52 18.24 -7.40
N LEU A 98 9.07 17.41 -8.34
CA LEU A 98 8.63 17.88 -9.67
C LEU A 98 7.32 18.68 -9.59
N ILE A 99 6.40 18.35 -8.66
CA ILE A 99 5.20 19.16 -8.38
C ILE A 99 5.63 20.54 -7.86
N ALA A 100 6.57 20.60 -6.91
CA ALA A 100 7.08 21.88 -6.41
C ALA A 100 7.70 22.72 -7.53
N ARG A 101 8.43 22.10 -8.45
CA ARG A 101 8.99 22.76 -9.63
C ARG A 101 7.90 23.34 -10.54
N ALA A 102 6.87 22.56 -10.87
CA ALA A 102 5.75 23.00 -11.70
C ALA A 102 5.04 24.23 -11.09
N MET A 103 5.07 24.37 -9.76
CA MET A 103 4.54 25.54 -9.05
C MET A 103 5.55 26.72 -8.94
N GLY A 104 6.69 26.65 -9.64
CA GLY A 104 7.71 27.70 -9.63
C GLY A 104 8.77 27.58 -8.52
N GLY A 105 8.82 26.45 -7.83
CA GLY A 105 9.81 26.17 -6.79
C GLY A 105 11.21 25.94 -7.37
N GLY A 106 12.23 26.52 -6.70
CA GLY A 106 13.63 26.30 -7.03
C GLY A 106 14.17 24.98 -6.45
N ARG A 107 15.46 24.69 -6.69
CA ARG A 107 16.16 23.46 -6.23
C ARG A 107 15.83 23.09 -4.79
N ARG A 108 15.85 24.07 -3.88
CA ARG A 108 15.59 23.82 -2.46
C ARG A 108 14.14 23.36 -2.21
N SER A 109 13.14 24.03 -2.81
CA SER A 109 11.74 23.61 -2.69
C SER A 109 11.55 22.20 -3.20
N MET A 110 12.16 21.83 -4.33
CA MET A 110 12.13 20.49 -4.88
C MET A 110 12.66 19.45 -3.88
N LEU A 111 13.85 19.69 -3.30
CA LEU A 111 14.48 18.74 -2.37
C LEU A 111 13.71 18.61 -1.04
N VAL A 112 13.24 19.73 -0.49
CA VAL A 112 12.44 19.72 0.75
C VAL A 112 11.12 19.01 0.52
N ALA A 113 10.45 19.22 -0.61
CA ALA A 113 9.22 18.51 -0.97
C ALA A 113 9.45 17.01 -1.12
N ALA A 114 10.53 16.63 -1.80
CA ALA A 114 10.91 15.22 -1.99
C ALA A 114 11.16 14.50 -0.66
N VAL A 115 11.94 15.12 0.23
CA VAL A 115 12.23 14.56 1.55
C VAL A 115 10.97 14.53 2.41
N ALA A 116 10.16 15.60 2.44
CA ALA A 116 8.93 15.66 3.21
C ALA A 116 7.94 14.54 2.80
N ALA A 117 7.81 14.29 1.49
CA ALA A 117 6.97 13.21 0.97
C ALA A 117 7.52 11.83 1.35
N GLY A 118 8.82 11.58 1.17
CA GLY A 118 9.44 10.28 1.43
C GLY A 118 9.46 9.89 2.91
N ILE A 119 9.41 10.85 3.83
CA ILE A 119 9.35 10.61 5.28
C ILE A 119 7.93 10.64 5.86
N ALA A 120 6.88 10.73 5.05
CA ALA A 120 5.52 10.54 5.53
C ALA A 120 5.32 9.07 5.94
N GLY A 121 4.79 8.82 7.15
CA GLY A 121 4.75 7.49 7.74
C GLY A 121 4.16 6.41 6.82
N PRO A 122 2.93 6.56 6.31
CA PRO A 122 2.34 5.56 5.41
C PRO A 122 3.08 5.39 4.08
N ILE A 123 3.74 6.45 3.56
CA ILE A 123 4.53 6.38 2.32
C ILE A 123 5.82 5.61 2.56
N CYS A 124 6.52 5.91 3.65
CA CYS A 124 7.73 5.18 4.05
C CYS A 124 7.41 3.69 4.31
N PHE A 125 6.34 3.42 5.07
CA PHE A 125 5.90 2.06 5.36
C PHE A 125 5.55 1.28 4.08
N ALA A 126 4.86 1.92 3.13
CA ALA A 126 4.50 1.32 1.84
C ALA A 126 5.73 0.87 1.01
N GLY A 127 6.92 1.45 1.23
CA GLY A 127 8.15 1.04 0.57
C GLY A 127 8.82 -0.19 1.17
N SER A 128 8.37 -0.66 2.34
CA SER A 128 9.06 -1.70 3.12
C SER A 128 8.64 -3.12 2.73
N PHE A 129 7.49 -3.31 2.09
CA PHE A 129 6.99 -4.61 1.65
C PHE A 129 6.07 -4.47 0.44
N LEU A 130 5.89 -5.56 -0.32
CA LEU A 130 5.07 -5.54 -1.53
C LEU A 130 3.58 -5.58 -1.18
N SER A 131 2.91 -4.45 -1.42
CA SER A 131 1.47 -4.32 -1.28
C SER A 131 0.90 -3.33 -2.29
N TYR A 132 -0.43 -3.28 -2.39
CA TYR A 132 -1.10 -2.26 -3.21
C TYR A 132 -0.75 -0.83 -2.78
N MET A 133 -0.39 -0.62 -1.51
CA MET A 133 -0.16 0.73 -0.95
C MET A 133 0.95 1.48 -1.68
N SER A 134 2.05 0.81 -2.02
CA SER A 134 3.21 1.42 -2.68
C SER A 134 2.84 2.00 -4.03
N PHE A 135 2.08 1.25 -4.79
CA PHE A 135 1.68 1.63 -6.15
C PHE A 135 0.49 2.59 -6.14
N ASP A 136 -0.47 2.43 -5.21
CA ASP A 136 -1.57 3.38 -5.03
C ASP A 136 -1.04 4.79 -4.77
N VAL A 137 -0.10 4.94 -3.82
CA VAL A 137 0.56 6.23 -3.55
C VAL A 137 1.24 6.79 -4.80
N LEU A 138 1.97 5.96 -5.54
CA LEU A 138 2.66 6.39 -6.76
C LEU A 138 1.70 6.96 -7.80
N TRP A 139 0.58 6.28 -8.04
CA TRP A 139 -0.39 6.71 -9.05
C TRP A 139 -1.12 8.01 -8.66
N TRP A 140 -1.47 8.17 -7.41
CA TRP A 140 -2.08 9.42 -6.96
C TRP A 140 -1.12 10.60 -7.12
N VAL A 141 0.15 10.42 -6.74
CA VAL A 141 1.15 11.47 -6.87
C VAL A 141 1.49 11.75 -8.33
N LEU A 142 1.48 10.72 -9.19
CA LEU A 142 1.60 10.88 -10.65
C LEU A 142 0.45 11.73 -11.21
N VAL A 143 -0.79 11.45 -10.82
CA VAL A 143 -1.97 12.25 -11.22
C VAL A 143 -1.85 13.68 -10.71
N ALA A 144 -1.43 13.89 -9.47
CA ALA A 144 -1.21 15.23 -8.91
C ALA A 144 -0.11 15.99 -9.68
N TRP A 145 1.00 15.31 -10.03
CA TRP A 145 2.05 15.89 -10.86
C TRP A 145 1.57 16.25 -12.27
N ALA A 146 0.89 15.33 -12.94
CA ALA A 146 0.34 15.58 -14.28
C ALA A 146 -0.67 16.74 -14.25
N THR A 147 -1.48 16.84 -13.19
CA THR A 147 -2.39 17.97 -12.97
C THR A 147 -1.62 19.27 -12.73
N ALA A 148 -0.55 19.26 -11.94
CA ALA A 148 0.31 20.45 -11.76
C ALA A 148 0.93 20.89 -13.09
N ARG A 149 1.37 19.94 -13.93
CA ARG A 149 1.89 20.24 -15.28
C ARG A 149 0.81 20.80 -16.21
N LEU A 150 -0.40 20.25 -16.18
CA LEU A 150 -1.55 20.80 -16.91
C LEU A 150 -1.79 22.27 -16.55
N LEU A 151 -1.74 22.59 -15.24
CA LEU A 151 -1.99 23.93 -14.73
C LEU A 151 -0.83 24.91 -15.01
N GLU A 152 0.41 24.41 -15.05
CA GLU A 152 1.61 25.20 -15.37
C GLU A 152 1.69 25.53 -16.84
N THR A 153 1.45 24.56 -17.73
CA THR A 153 1.67 24.69 -19.16
C THR A 153 0.42 25.04 -19.96
N GLU A 154 -0.75 24.89 -19.34
CA GLU A 154 -2.07 24.97 -19.98
C GLU A 154 -2.25 24.01 -21.17
N ASP A 155 -1.32 23.05 -21.37
CA ASP A 155 -1.41 22.05 -22.42
C ASP A 155 -2.39 20.93 -22.05
N ALA A 156 -3.53 20.92 -22.72
CA ALA A 156 -4.60 19.94 -22.47
C ALA A 156 -4.18 18.47 -22.70
N ARG A 157 -3.06 18.20 -23.41
CA ARG A 157 -2.56 16.84 -23.63
C ARG A 157 -2.21 16.12 -22.31
N TRP A 158 -1.94 16.85 -21.23
CA TRP A 158 -1.71 16.27 -19.92
C TRP A 158 -2.88 15.45 -19.38
N TRP A 159 -4.10 15.62 -19.95
CA TRP A 159 -5.23 14.77 -19.60
C TRP A 159 -5.01 13.31 -19.93
N ILE A 160 -4.19 12.99 -20.94
CA ILE A 160 -3.81 11.59 -21.23
C ILE A 160 -3.00 11.00 -20.07
N ALA A 161 -2.01 11.73 -19.54
CA ALA A 161 -1.22 11.29 -18.40
C ALA A 161 -2.07 11.18 -17.11
N ILE A 162 -3.01 12.12 -16.90
CA ILE A 162 -3.97 12.06 -15.79
C ILE A 162 -4.86 10.82 -15.94
N GLY A 163 -5.40 10.57 -17.13
CA GLY A 163 -6.22 9.39 -17.41
C GLY A 163 -5.46 8.07 -17.21
N ALA A 164 -4.22 8.01 -17.71
CA ALA A 164 -3.36 6.83 -17.51
C ALA A 164 -3.06 6.60 -16.01
N GLY A 165 -2.73 7.65 -15.25
CA GLY A 165 -2.52 7.56 -13.81
C GLY A 165 -3.79 7.10 -13.06
N MET A 166 -4.96 7.61 -13.44
CA MET A 166 -6.24 7.16 -12.90
C MET A 166 -6.53 5.69 -13.24
N GLY A 167 -6.26 5.26 -14.48
CA GLY A 167 -6.40 3.88 -14.92
C GLY A 167 -5.48 2.93 -14.13
N LEU A 168 -4.19 3.27 -13.99
CA LEU A 168 -3.23 2.52 -13.18
C LEU A 168 -3.67 2.44 -11.71
N GLY A 169 -4.21 3.53 -11.17
CA GLY A 169 -4.77 3.55 -9.83
C GLY A 169 -5.99 2.64 -9.68
N LEU A 170 -6.93 2.65 -10.62
CA LEU A 170 -8.09 1.74 -10.63
C LEU A 170 -7.69 0.27 -10.78
N LEU A 171 -6.59 -0.01 -11.51
CA LEU A 171 -5.97 -1.34 -11.59
C LEU A 171 -5.23 -1.73 -10.29
N THR A 172 -5.05 -0.80 -9.35
CA THR A 172 -4.35 -1.04 -8.07
C THR A 172 -5.34 -1.07 -6.90
N LYS A 173 -6.10 0.02 -6.72
CA LYS A 173 -7.04 0.17 -5.60
C LYS A 173 -8.16 1.15 -5.94
N TYR A 174 -9.38 0.81 -5.58
CA TYR A 174 -10.56 1.62 -5.92
C TYR A 174 -10.64 2.98 -5.19
N THR A 175 -9.82 3.20 -4.15
CA THR A 175 -9.77 4.46 -3.40
C THR A 175 -9.41 5.67 -4.27
N ILE A 176 -8.70 5.47 -5.38
CA ILE A 176 -8.39 6.55 -6.34
C ILE A 176 -9.66 7.18 -6.94
N ALA A 177 -10.79 6.48 -6.93
CA ALA A 177 -12.08 7.05 -7.36
C ALA A 177 -12.49 8.27 -6.51
N PHE A 178 -12.19 8.28 -5.21
CA PHE A 178 -12.40 9.46 -4.35
C PHE A 178 -11.53 10.64 -4.81
N PHE A 179 -10.32 10.38 -5.23
CA PHE A 179 -9.42 11.40 -5.76
C PHE A 179 -9.88 11.91 -7.13
N ALA A 180 -10.45 11.03 -7.96
CA ALA A 180 -11.09 11.43 -9.22
C ALA A 180 -12.27 12.37 -8.99
N VAL A 181 -13.13 12.11 -7.98
CA VAL A 181 -14.20 13.03 -7.57
C VAL A 181 -13.60 14.35 -7.07
N GLY A 182 -12.51 14.30 -6.30
CA GLY A 182 -11.76 15.50 -5.90
C GLY A 182 -11.24 16.29 -7.09
N LEU A 183 -10.69 15.64 -8.10
CA LEU A 183 -10.21 16.26 -9.35
C LEU A 183 -11.35 16.96 -10.10
N LEU A 184 -12.47 16.27 -10.31
CA LEU A 184 -13.64 16.82 -11.00
C LEU A 184 -14.25 17.98 -10.22
N GLY A 185 -14.35 17.88 -8.89
CA GLY A 185 -14.82 18.95 -8.03
C GLY A 185 -13.89 20.16 -8.07
N GLY A 186 -12.56 19.93 -8.06
CA GLY A 186 -11.57 20.98 -8.22
C GLY A 186 -11.66 21.70 -9.57
N MET A 187 -11.97 20.96 -10.65
CA MET A 187 -12.26 21.57 -11.96
C MET A 187 -13.50 22.45 -11.91
N LEU A 188 -14.59 21.97 -11.33
CA LEU A 188 -15.87 22.68 -11.25
C LEU A 188 -15.75 23.99 -10.46
N LEU A 189 -15.02 23.96 -9.34
CA LEU A 189 -14.85 25.09 -8.42
C LEU A 189 -13.80 26.11 -8.87
N THR A 190 -13.17 25.91 -10.04
CA THR A 190 -12.12 26.78 -10.58
C THR A 190 -12.37 27.13 -12.05
N PRO A 191 -11.65 28.11 -12.63
CA PRO A 191 -11.74 28.40 -14.07
C PRO A 191 -11.40 27.20 -14.95
N ASN A 192 -10.80 26.14 -14.39
CA ASN A 192 -10.42 24.91 -15.10
C ASN A 192 -11.62 24.07 -15.57
N ARG A 193 -12.85 24.43 -15.18
CA ARG A 193 -14.09 23.88 -15.78
C ARG A 193 -14.12 23.98 -17.31
N ARG A 194 -13.29 24.87 -17.90
CA ARG A 194 -13.09 24.97 -19.35
C ARG A 194 -12.64 23.64 -20.00
N TYR A 195 -11.92 22.80 -19.27
CA TYR A 195 -11.43 21.51 -19.76
C TYR A 195 -12.53 20.49 -20.03
N PHE A 196 -13.74 20.61 -19.44
CA PHE A 196 -14.85 19.74 -19.79
C PHE A 196 -15.26 19.84 -21.29
N ARG A 197 -14.88 20.94 -21.95
CA ARG A 197 -15.10 21.15 -23.38
C ARG A 197 -13.92 20.69 -24.23
N SER A 198 -12.82 20.25 -23.62
CA SER A 198 -11.63 19.79 -24.32
C SER A 198 -11.77 18.33 -24.74
N GLY A 199 -11.50 18.01 -26.01
CA GLY A 199 -11.44 16.63 -26.47
C GLY A 199 -10.38 15.80 -25.73
N TRP A 200 -9.27 16.42 -25.32
CA TRP A 200 -8.21 15.76 -24.55
C TRP A 200 -8.68 15.29 -23.17
N PHE A 201 -9.58 16.03 -22.52
CA PHE A 201 -10.19 15.59 -21.26
C PHE A 201 -10.92 14.25 -21.48
N TRP A 202 -11.77 14.17 -22.49
CA TRP A 202 -12.52 12.95 -22.80
C TRP A 202 -11.63 11.81 -23.29
N CYS A 203 -10.55 12.11 -24.02
CA CYS A 203 -9.51 11.12 -24.32
C CYS A 203 -8.87 10.55 -23.04
N GLY A 204 -8.54 11.41 -22.06
CA GLY A 204 -8.02 10.97 -20.76
C GLY A 204 -9.02 10.09 -19.99
N VAL A 205 -10.31 10.48 -19.97
CA VAL A 205 -11.38 9.66 -19.40
C VAL A 205 -11.48 8.32 -20.13
N GLY A 206 -11.42 8.32 -21.46
CA GLY A 206 -11.42 7.11 -22.26
C GLY A 206 -10.25 6.18 -21.93
N VAL A 207 -9.03 6.73 -21.80
CA VAL A 207 -7.85 5.95 -21.40
C VAL A 207 -8.07 5.29 -20.03
N ALA A 208 -8.55 6.03 -19.02
CA ALA A 208 -8.83 5.48 -17.69
C ALA A 208 -9.87 4.35 -17.74
N LEU A 209 -10.95 4.54 -18.49
CA LEU A 209 -12.02 3.54 -18.62
C LEU A 209 -11.57 2.30 -19.36
N VAL A 210 -10.80 2.45 -20.46
CA VAL A 210 -10.26 1.31 -21.22
C VAL A 210 -9.32 0.48 -20.34
N MET A 211 -8.47 1.13 -19.53
CA MET A 211 -7.59 0.43 -18.59
C MET A 211 -8.37 -0.28 -17.49
N ALA A 212 -9.46 0.32 -16.98
CA ALA A 212 -10.29 -0.28 -15.94
C ALA A 212 -11.25 -1.36 -16.47
N LEU A 213 -11.49 -1.42 -17.79
CA LEU A 213 -12.49 -2.31 -18.39
C LEU A 213 -12.32 -3.79 -18.02
N PRO A 214 -11.11 -4.39 -18.02
CA PRO A 214 -10.93 -5.78 -17.62
C PRO A 214 -11.39 -6.05 -16.17
N VAL A 215 -11.11 -5.11 -15.26
CA VAL A 215 -11.54 -5.20 -13.87
C VAL A 215 -13.06 -5.12 -13.75
N ILE A 216 -13.69 -4.21 -14.51
CA ILE A 216 -15.16 -4.06 -14.51
C ILE A 216 -15.81 -5.35 -15.04
N VAL A 217 -15.32 -5.89 -16.15
CA VAL A 217 -15.81 -7.16 -16.73
C VAL A 217 -15.66 -8.30 -15.73
N TRP A 218 -14.48 -8.44 -15.12
CA TRP A 218 -14.26 -9.48 -14.11
C TRP A 218 -15.22 -9.35 -12.92
N GLN A 219 -15.42 -8.13 -12.40
CA GLN A 219 -16.32 -7.87 -11.28
C GLN A 219 -17.78 -8.20 -11.63
N THR A 220 -18.22 -7.91 -12.87
CA THR A 220 -19.59 -8.30 -13.29
C THR A 220 -19.76 -9.82 -13.35
N GLN A 221 -18.74 -10.55 -13.85
CA GLN A 221 -18.75 -12.01 -13.90
C GLN A 221 -18.74 -12.66 -12.51
N HIS A 222 -18.15 -11.97 -11.51
CA HIS A 222 -18.05 -12.44 -10.13
C HIS A 222 -19.02 -11.69 -9.18
N HIS A 223 -20.17 -11.21 -9.72
CA HIS A 223 -21.24 -10.57 -8.93
C HIS A 223 -20.78 -9.44 -8.01
N PHE A 224 -19.77 -8.67 -8.45
CA PHE A 224 -19.18 -7.57 -7.69
C PHE A 224 -18.69 -7.98 -6.29
N VAL A 225 -18.05 -9.14 -6.19
CA VAL A 225 -17.55 -9.69 -4.92
C VAL A 225 -16.66 -8.73 -4.14
N ALA A 226 -15.92 -7.86 -4.80
CA ALA A 226 -15.11 -6.83 -4.14
C ALA A 226 -15.97 -5.81 -3.36
N LEU A 227 -17.20 -5.51 -3.81
CA LEU A 227 -18.12 -4.65 -3.05
C LEU A 227 -18.59 -5.33 -1.77
N ALA A 228 -18.87 -6.64 -1.82
CA ALA A 228 -19.24 -7.41 -0.63
C ALA A 228 -18.08 -7.43 0.38
N TRP A 229 -16.85 -7.66 -0.10
CA TRP A 229 -15.63 -7.57 0.71
C TRP A 229 -15.47 -6.17 1.32
N MET A 230 -15.54 -5.10 0.53
CA MET A 230 -15.40 -3.72 1.03
C MET A 230 -16.42 -3.40 2.10
N LYS A 231 -17.68 -3.83 1.93
CA LYS A 231 -18.75 -3.63 2.92
C LYS A 231 -18.43 -4.38 4.23
N SER A 232 -17.98 -5.63 4.15
CA SER A 232 -17.61 -6.43 5.33
C SER A 232 -16.44 -5.80 6.09
N ILE A 233 -15.36 -5.45 5.38
CA ILE A 233 -14.17 -4.83 5.97
C ILE A 233 -14.50 -3.46 6.58
N HIS A 234 -15.31 -2.64 5.90
CA HIS A 234 -15.73 -1.35 6.43
C HIS A 234 -16.53 -1.51 7.72
N ALA A 235 -17.51 -2.42 7.76
CA ALA A 235 -18.29 -2.69 8.97
C ALA A 235 -17.39 -3.15 10.13
N ARG A 236 -16.43 -4.04 9.86
CA ARG A 236 -15.41 -4.47 10.84
C ARG A 236 -14.58 -3.31 11.34
N ASP A 237 -14.04 -2.47 10.44
CA ASP A 237 -13.17 -1.36 10.79
C ASP A 237 -13.90 -0.32 11.65
N VAL A 238 -15.17 -0.06 11.35
CA VAL A 238 -16.04 0.79 12.17
C VAL A 238 -16.26 0.17 13.56
N SER A 239 -16.56 -1.13 13.63
CA SER A 239 -16.80 -1.81 14.91
C SER A 239 -15.55 -1.87 15.80
N TRP A 240 -14.36 -1.90 15.20
CA TRP A 240 -13.08 -1.90 15.91
C TRP A 240 -12.52 -0.51 16.21
N GLY A 241 -13.27 0.58 15.89
CA GLY A 241 -12.82 1.95 16.09
C GLY A 241 -11.63 2.38 15.21
N ARG A 242 -11.31 1.61 14.16
CA ARG A 242 -10.20 1.91 13.25
C ARG A 242 -10.40 3.18 12.42
N THR A 243 -11.64 3.63 12.31
CA THR A 243 -12.04 4.83 11.57
C THR A 243 -12.21 6.05 12.47
N ASP A 244 -12.02 5.88 13.78
CA ASP A 244 -12.16 6.96 14.75
C ASP A 244 -10.95 7.91 14.69
N TYR A 245 -11.18 9.14 15.13
CA TYR A 245 -10.14 10.18 15.14
C TYR A 245 -9.52 10.48 13.77
N PHE A 246 -10.28 10.32 12.68
CA PHE A 246 -9.80 10.52 11.30
C PHE A 246 -9.06 11.84 11.10
N ILE A 247 -9.65 12.98 11.53
CA ILE A 247 -9.02 14.32 11.37
C ILE A 247 -7.78 14.49 12.28
N PRO A 248 -7.83 14.24 13.59
CA PRO A 248 -6.64 14.33 14.43
C PRO A 248 -5.46 13.48 13.92
N ARG A 249 -5.70 12.25 13.48
CA ARG A 249 -4.66 11.35 12.99
C ARG A 249 -3.94 11.83 11.72
N GLN A 250 -4.49 12.82 11.00
CA GLN A 250 -3.79 13.44 9.86
C GLN A 250 -2.48 14.10 10.28
N PHE A 251 -2.35 14.53 11.55
CA PHE A 251 -1.20 15.29 12.03
C PHE A 251 -0.03 14.43 12.50
N TRP A 252 -0.25 13.16 12.84
CA TRP A 252 0.84 12.29 13.34
C TRP A 252 0.88 10.89 12.72
N ASN A 253 -0.26 10.31 12.27
CA ASN A 253 -0.27 8.99 11.64
C ASN A 253 -0.16 9.08 10.12
N THR A 254 -0.97 9.95 9.51
CA THR A 254 -1.05 10.07 8.04
C THR A 254 0.11 10.85 7.46
N THR A 255 0.66 11.80 8.23
CA THR A 255 1.85 12.57 7.86
C THR A 255 2.88 12.49 8.98
N ASN A 256 4.12 12.89 8.68
CA ASN A 256 5.13 13.07 9.71
C ASN A 256 4.89 14.41 10.42
N PRO A 257 4.86 14.48 11.77
CA PRO A 257 4.70 15.74 12.49
C PRO A 257 5.66 16.85 12.06
N ALA A 258 6.90 16.49 11.67
CA ALA A 258 7.88 17.45 11.14
C ALA A 258 7.44 18.10 9.82
N THR A 259 6.51 17.51 9.10
CA THR A 259 6.00 18.01 7.80
C THR A 259 4.70 18.79 7.92
N VAL A 260 4.07 18.79 9.09
CA VAL A 260 2.78 19.49 9.34
C VAL A 260 2.85 20.97 8.96
N PRO A 261 3.85 21.77 9.40
CA PRO A 261 3.93 23.15 8.99
C PRO A 261 4.07 23.34 7.47
N ILE A 262 4.69 22.36 6.79
CA ILE A 262 4.90 22.42 5.34
C ILE A 262 3.58 22.23 4.60
N TRP A 263 2.80 21.16 4.90
CA TRP A 263 1.55 20.96 4.18
C TRP A 263 0.46 21.95 4.58
N CYS A 264 0.42 22.46 5.82
CA CYS A 264 -0.44 23.57 6.20
C CYS A 264 -0.11 24.85 5.40
N ALA A 265 1.18 25.16 5.23
CA ALA A 265 1.64 26.25 4.36
C ALA A 265 1.23 26.00 2.88
N GLY A 266 1.15 24.75 2.46
CA GLY A 266 0.66 24.37 1.14
C GLY A 266 -0.81 24.71 0.92
N LEU A 267 -1.67 24.42 1.89
CA LEU A 267 -3.09 24.83 1.86
C LEU A 267 -3.19 26.35 1.81
N TRP A 268 -2.41 27.05 2.65
CA TRP A 268 -2.34 28.51 2.62
C TRP A 268 -1.92 29.04 1.25
N PHE A 269 -0.86 28.49 0.66
CA PHE A 269 -0.40 28.87 -0.67
C PHE A 269 -1.51 28.75 -1.72
N LEU A 270 -2.17 27.59 -1.77
CA LEU A 270 -3.18 27.27 -2.80
C LEU A 270 -4.44 28.14 -2.68
N PHE A 271 -4.86 28.51 -1.48
CA PHE A 271 -6.11 29.22 -1.28
C PHE A 271 -5.96 30.73 -1.02
N ALA A 272 -4.89 31.16 -0.34
CA ALA A 272 -4.76 32.50 0.18
C ALA A 272 -3.76 33.38 -0.62
N THR A 273 -2.93 32.79 -1.52
CA THR A 273 -1.92 33.58 -2.21
C THR A 273 -2.25 33.79 -3.70
N PRO A 274 -1.87 34.96 -4.30
CA PRO A 274 -1.98 35.17 -5.73
C PRO A 274 -1.18 34.14 -6.56
N ALA A 275 0.02 33.77 -6.12
CA ALA A 275 0.88 32.82 -6.79
C ALA A 275 0.31 31.38 -6.78
N GLY A 276 -0.47 31.02 -5.77
CA GLY A 276 -1.16 29.75 -5.68
C GLY A 276 -2.47 29.67 -6.48
N LYS A 277 -3.02 30.83 -6.88
CA LYS A 277 -4.30 30.89 -7.57
C LYS A 277 -4.41 30.00 -8.82
N PRO A 278 -3.40 29.90 -9.69
CA PRO A 278 -3.44 28.99 -10.84
C PRO A 278 -3.56 27.51 -10.42
N PHE A 279 -3.00 27.15 -9.27
CA PHE A 279 -2.93 25.77 -8.75
C PHE A 279 -4.05 25.45 -7.73
N ARG A 280 -5.03 26.35 -7.51
CA ARG A 280 -6.11 26.18 -6.53
C ARG A 280 -6.94 24.91 -6.74
N MET A 281 -7.01 24.41 -7.97
CA MET A 281 -7.62 23.14 -8.29
C MET A 281 -7.03 21.98 -7.46
N LEU A 282 -5.70 21.93 -7.24
CA LEU A 282 -5.06 20.91 -6.40
C LEU A 282 -5.48 21.03 -4.92
N GLY A 283 -5.70 22.24 -4.43
CA GLY A 283 -6.25 22.48 -3.10
C GLY A 283 -7.64 21.88 -2.94
N TRP A 284 -8.53 22.12 -3.90
CA TRP A 284 -9.87 21.56 -3.92
C TRP A 284 -9.87 20.03 -4.09
N MET A 285 -8.96 19.48 -4.91
CA MET A 285 -8.78 18.03 -5.02
C MET A 285 -8.53 17.42 -3.64
N TYR A 286 -7.64 18.01 -2.84
CA TYR A 286 -7.37 17.54 -1.49
C TYR A 286 -8.59 17.69 -0.57
N VAL A 287 -9.18 18.89 -0.50
CA VAL A 287 -10.27 19.18 0.44
C VAL A 287 -11.49 18.30 0.19
N ILE A 288 -11.89 18.14 -1.08
CA ILE A 288 -13.03 17.30 -1.43
C ILE A 288 -12.73 15.83 -1.09
N THR A 289 -11.54 15.34 -1.43
CA THR A 289 -11.13 13.97 -1.11
C THR A 289 -11.09 13.74 0.41
N LEU A 290 -10.60 14.70 1.19
CA LEU A 290 -10.59 14.65 2.66
C LEU A 290 -12.00 14.54 3.22
N ILE A 291 -12.92 15.39 2.74
CA ILE A 291 -14.33 15.37 3.15
C ILE A 291 -14.99 14.03 2.79
N LEU A 292 -14.75 13.53 1.59
CA LEU A 292 -15.31 12.25 1.15
C LEU A 292 -14.86 11.10 2.05
N PHE A 293 -13.57 11.00 2.39
CA PHE A 293 -13.09 9.96 3.31
C PHE A 293 -13.60 10.16 4.74
N ALA A 294 -13.71 11.40 5.22
CA ALA A 294 -14.27 11.69 6.54
C ALA A 294 -15.73 11.25 6.63
N VAL A 295 -16.55 11.60 5.63
CA VAL A 295 -17.97 11.24 5.56
C VAL A 295 -18.14 9.71 5.39
N ALA A 296 -17.33 9.10 4.54
CA ALA A 296 -17.33 7.65 4.33
C ALA A 296 -16.72 6.86 5.50
N ARG A 297 -16.30 7.50 6.59
CA ARG A 297 -15.60 6.86 7.71
C ARG A 297 -14.45 5.95 7.23
N GLY A 298 -13.62 6.48 6.30
CA GLY A 298 -12.43 5.79 5.82
C GLY A 298 -11.33 5.72 6.89
N ARG A 299 -10.35 4.82 6.69
CA ARG A 299 -9.14 4.83 7.54
C ARG A 299 -8.33 6.10 7.24
N GLU A 300 -7.69 6.66 8.27
CA GLU A 300 -6.98 7.94 8.21
C GLU A 300 -5.89 7.98 7.13
N TYR A 301 -5.19 6.87 6.90
CA TYR A 301 -4.07 6.82 5.96
C TYR A 301 -4.50 6.71 4.47
N TYR A 302 -5.79 6.48 4.18
CA TYR A 302 -6.25 6.39 2.78
C TYR A 302 -6.02 7.69 1.99
N ILE A 303 -5.96 8.83 2.66
CA ILE A 303 -5.67 10.12 2.02
C ILE A 303 -4.17 10.46 2.01
N ALA A 304 -3.29 9.66 2.61
CA ALA A 304 -1.86 9.91 2.64
C ALA A 304 -1.26 10.24 1.26
N PRO A 305 -1.69 9.59 0.16
CA PRO A 305 -1.18 9.90 -1.19
C PRO A 305 -1.42 11.33 -1.68
N ALA A 306 -2.37 12.07 -1.08
CA ALA A 306 -2.66 13.44 -1.48
C ALA A 306 -1.75 14.49 -0.83
N TYR A 307 -1.04 14.16 0.25
CA TYR A 307 -0.19 15.12 0.97
C TYR A 307 1.04 15.58 0.20
N PRO A 308 1.73 14.76 -0.63
CA PRO A 308 2.89 15.22 -1.39
C PRO A 308 2.64 16.48 -2.22
N MET A 309 1.44 16.67 -2.78
CA MET A 309 1.11 17.90 -3.52
C MET A 309 0.99 19.14 -2.61
N LEU A 310 0.48 18.95 -1.38
CA LEU A 310 0.43 20.03 -0.39
C LEU A 310 1.83 20.37 0.14
N MET A 311 2.66 19.35 0.39
CA MET A 311 4.04 19.54 0.80
C MET A 311 4.82 20.31 -0.26
N ALA A 312 4.64 19.96 -1.54
CA ALA A 312 5.21 20.68 -2.67
C ALA A 312 4.80 22.16 -2.67
N ALA A 313 3.50 22.44 -2.59
CA ALA A 313 2.96 23.80 -2.55
C ALA A 313 3.52 24.62 -1.35
N GLY A 314 3.60 23.98 -0.18
CA GLY A 314 4.11 24.63 1.03
C GLY A 314 5.58 24.98 0.96
N THR A 315 6.40 24.15 0.29
CA THR A 315 7.82 24.48 0.10
C THR A 315 8.02 25.65 -0.85
N VAL A 316 7.15 25.82 -1.86
CA VAL A 316 7.16 26.96 -2.78
C VAL A 316 6.81 28.25 -2.02
N TRP A 317 5.74 28.22 -1.22
CA TRP A 317 5.40 29.36 -0.38
C TRP A 317 6.51 29.67 0.63
N GLY A 318 7.05 28.65 1.30
CA GLY A 318 8.13 28.82 2.27
C GLY A 318 9.40 29.44 1.65
N GLN A 319 9.71 29.13 0.39
CA GLN A 319 10.82 29.76 -0.33
C GLN A 319 10.56 31.26 -0.55
N SER A 320 9.40 31.64 -1.07
CA SER A 320 9.05 33.06 -1.31
C SER A 320 8.97 33.86 -0.01
N TRP A 321 8.34 33.27 1.03
CA TRP A 321 8.26 33.88 2.35
C TRP A 321 9.63 34.08 2.99
N MET A 322 10.58 33.18 2.77
CA MET A 322 11.94 33.26 3.29
C MET A 322 12.75 34.40 2.66
N VAL A 323 12.57 34.67 1.37
CA VAL A 323 13.30 35.74 0.66
C VAL A 323 13.07 37.12 1.31
N ALA A 324 11.89 37.36 1.84
CA ALA A 324 11.54 38.60 2.53
C ALA A 324 12.12 38.73 3.97
N ARG A 325 12.90 37.75 4.45
CA ARG A 325 13.45 37.71 5.81
C ARG A 325 14.93 38.11 5.84
N SER A 326 15.37 38.59 7.00
CA SER A 326 16.78 38.92 7.21
C SER A 326 17.69 37.68 7.02
N PRO A 327 18.98 37.88 6.63
CA PRO A 327 19.92 36.76 6.44
C PRO A 327 20.09 35.85 7.69
N ARG A 328 19.94 36.42 8.89
CA ARG A 328 19.97 35.66 10.14
C ARG A 328 18.71 34.77 10.25
N ALA A 329 17.53 35.33 10.04
CA ALA A 329 16.28 34.59 10.06
C ALA A 329 16.27 33.45 9.01
N GLN A 330 16.73 33.74 7.79
CA GLN A 330 16.87 32.73 6.74
C GLN A 330 17.76 31.56 7.17
N ARG A 331 18.92 31.83 7.82
CA ARG A 331 19.82 30.78 8.32
C ARG A 331 19.17 29.95 9.40
N VAL A 332 18.45 30.56 10.34
CA VAL A 332 17.73 29.87 11.41
C VAL A 332 16.64 29.00 10.84
N ILE A 333 15.76 29.52 9.98
CA ILE A 333 14.67 28.78 9.34
C ILE A 333 15.21 27.57 8.56
N LYS A 334 16.29 27.79 7.78
CA LYS A 334 16.96 26.71 7.03
C LYS A 334 17.47 25.59 7.94
N ARG A 335 18.07 25.97 9.08
CA ARG A 335 18.58 25.01 10.07
C ARG A 335 17.44 24.26 10.75
N VAL A 336 16.41 24.98 11.20
CA VAL A 336 15.24 24.38 11.85
C VAL A 336 14.55 23.40 10.89
N THR A 337 14.22 23.81 9.68
CA THR A 337 13.58 22.94 8.68
C THR A 337 14.41 21.67 8.43
N ARG A 338 15.73 21.83 8.19
CA ARG A 338 16.62 20.69 7.96
C ARG A 338 16.63 19.75 9.16
N ASN A 339 16.83 20.29 10.37
CA ASN A 339 16.93 19.46 11.57
C ASN A 339 15.60 18.77 11.89
N SER A 340 14.45 19.45 11.72
CA SER A 340 13.13 18.84 11.89
C SER A 340 12.89 17.68 10.91
N LEU A 341 13.25 17.85 9.62
CA LEU A 341 13.14 16.79 8.63
C LEU A 341 14.08 15.62 8.92
N VAL A 342 15.32 15.88 9.40
CA VAL A 342 16.25 14.82 9.79
C VAL A 342 15.71 14.03 10.99
N ILE A 343 15.25 14.73 12.04
CA ILE A 343 14.65 14.09 13.22
C ILE A 343 13.40 13.30 12.80
N GLY A 344 12.53 13.90 11.98
CA GLY A 344 11.34 13.23 11.46
C GLY A 344 11.68 11.99 10.62
N ALA A 345 12.72 12.05 9.79
CA ALA A 345 13.20 10.91 9.01
C ALA A 345 13.70 9.77 9.91
N LEU A 346 14.55 10.11 10.88
CA LEU A 346 15.08 9.13 11.84
C LEU A 346 13.94 8.46 12.63
N ALA A 347 12.96 9.26 13.09
CA ALA A 347 11.82 8.73 13.83
C ALA A 347 10.96 7.79 12.98
N VAL A 348 10.65 8.16 11.73
CA VAL A 348 9.82 7.33 10.86
C VAL A 348 10.58 6.07 10.44
N PHE A 349 11.84 6.17 10.00
CA PHE A 349 12.64 5.01 9.66
C PHE A 349 12.79 4.03 10.83
N ALA A 350 12.95 4.56 12.04
CA ALA A 350 13.08 3.75 13.24
C ALA A 350 11.84 2.89 13.56
N VAL A 351 10.64 3.33 13.15
CA VAL A 351 9.39 2.60 13.41
C VAL A 351 8.81 1.90 12.18
N THR A 352 9.22 2.27 10.96
CA THR A 352 8.66 1.67 9.72
C THR A 352 9.60 0.70 9.02
N LEU A 353 10.92 0.78 9.28
CA LEU A 353 11.89 -0.12 8.69
C LEU A 353 12.28 -1.24 9.67
N PRO A 354 12.56 -2.45 9.19
CA PRO A 354 12.97 -3.59 10.03
C PRO A 354 14.43 -3.46 10.48
N ILE A 355 14.74 -2.44 11.32
CA ILE A 355 16.10 -2.11 11.75
C ILE A 355 16.52 -2.82 13.04
N ALA A 356 15.58 -3.15 13.92
CA ALA A 356 15.84 -3.69 15.24
C ALA A 356 15.90 -5.22 15.25
N PRO A 357 16.66 -5.86 16.12
CA PRO A 357 16.55 -7.30 16.35
C PRO A 357 15.14 -7.67 16.84
N ILE A 358 14.61 -8.80 16.34
CA ILE A 358 13.30 -9.32 16.74
C ILE A 358 13.28 -9.47 18.28
N GLN A 359 12.16 -9.11 18.89
CA GLN A 359 11.91 -9.07 20.35
C GLN A 359 12.74 -8.08 21.16
N SER A 360 13.62 -7.28 20.58
CA SER A 360 14.23 -6.16 21.31
C SER A 360 13.15 -5.19 21.82
N ALA A 361 13.47 -4.40 22.85
CA ALA A 361 12.55 -3.39 23.37
C ALA A 361 12.10 -2.42 22.28
N TRP A 362 13.01 -2.06 21.38
CA TRP A 362 12.71 -1.20 20.24
C TRP A 362 11.79 -1.87 19.21
N TRP A 363 12.03 -3.14 18.89
CA TRP A 363 11.16 -3.91 18.00
C TRP A 363 9.72 -3.97 18.51
N ARG A 364 9.55 -4.30 19.83
CA ARG A 364 8.22 -4.32 20.47
C ARG A 364 7.53 -2.98 20.44
N PHE A 365 8.27 -1.89 20.71
CA PHE A 365 7.74 -0.53 20.64
C PHE A 365 7.31 -0.19 19.19
N ALA A 366 8.14 -0.44 18.19
CA ALA A 366 7.84 -0.16 16.79
C ALA A 366 6.66 -0.99 16.28
N ASP A 367 6.60 -2.30 16.61
CA ASP A 367 5.48 -3.16 16.25
C ASP A 367 4.15 -2.71 16.87
N ALA A 368 4.17 -2.27 18.13
CA ALA A 368 2.99 -1.74 18.80
C ALA A 368 2.54 -0.36 18.28
N THR A 369 3.46 0.46 17.76
CA THR A 369 3.15 1.80 17.22
C THR A 369 2.74 1.76 15.75
N THR A 370 3.18 0.78 14.99
CA THR A 370 2.69 0.54 13.64
C THR A 370 1.28 -0.05 13.71
N ASN A 371 0.35 0.53 12.98
CA ASN A 371 -1.01 0.03 12.93
C ASN A 371 -1.00 -1.47 12.57
N HIS A 372 -1.56 -2.30 13.46
CA HIS A 372 -1.78 -3.74 13.25
C HIS A 372 -0.58 -4.67 13.42
N GLN A 373 0.39 -4.35 14.26
CA GLN A 373 1.49 -5.27 14.59
C GLN A 373 2.25 -5.71 13.31
N SER A 374 2.66 -4.75 12.49
CA SER A 374 3.18 -5.01 11.14
C SER A 374 4.41 -5.92 11.10
N PHE A 375 5.32 -5.80 12.08
CA PHE A 375 6.53 -6.64 12.11
C PHE A 375 6.26 -8.04 12.63
N SER A 376 5.31 -8.22 13.55
CA SER A 376 4.92 -9.56 14.01
C SER A 376 4.28 -10.38 12.89
N MET A 377 3.65 -9.70 11.90
CA MET A 377 3.09 -10.33 10.70
C MET A 377 4.15 -10.82 9.69
N GLU A 378 5.43 -10.55 9.93
CA GLU A 378 6.54 -11.04 9.10
C GLU A 378 7.22 -12.28 9.69
N VAL A 379 6.81 -12.76 10.87
CA VAL A 379 7.55 -13.77 11.65
C VAL A 379 6.71 -15.03 11.86
N GLY A 380 7.37 -16.20 11.77
CA GLY A 380 6.78 -17.50 12.11
C GLY A 380 6.21 -18.30 10.94
N TRP A 381 6.22 -17.78 9.73
CA TRP A 381 5.68 -18.48 8.56
C TRP A 381 6.43 -19.75 8.15
N PRO A 382 7.80 -19.77 8.10
CA PRO A 382 8.56 -20.98 7.82
C PRO A 382 8.31 -22.07 8.85
N GLU A 383 8.23 -21.71 10.13
CA GLU A 383 8.00 -22.63 11.25
C GLU A 383 6.58 -23.23 11.19
N LEU A 384 5.59 -22.42 10.86
CA LEU A 384 4.23 -22.91 10.62
C LEU A 384 4.24 -23.99 9.53
N VAL A 385 4.85 -23.72 8.40
CA VAL A 385 4.88 -24.64 7.27
C VAL A 385 5.68 -25.89 7.58
N ALA A 386 6.80 -25.78 8.30
CA ALA A 386 7.58 -26.94 8.76
C ALA A 386 6.74 -27.84 9.69
N THR A 387 5.96 -27.25 10.60
CA THR A 387 5.03 -27.99 11.48
C THR A 387 3.96 -28.71 10.68
N VAL A 388 3.33 -28.05 9.70
CA VAL A 388 2.34 -28.67 8.80
C VAL A 388 2.97 -29.85 8.04
N ALA A 389 4.20 -29.71 7.55
CA ALA A 389 4.90 -30.77 6.86
C ALA A 389 5.21 -31.98 7.77
N GLN A 390 5.64 -31.72 9.01
CA GLN A 390 5.85 -32.77 10.02
C GLN A 390 4.55 -33.55 10.32
N VAL A 391 3.42 -32.82 10.47
CA VAL A 391 2.11 -33.45 10.67
C VAL A 391 1.74 -34.33 9.48
N ARG A 392 1.93 -33.87 8.24
CA ARG A 392 1.68 -34.70 7.04
C ARG A 392 2.58 -35.95 7.05
N ASP A 393 3.85 -35.80 7.39
CA ASP A 393 4.82 -36.91 7.37
C ASP A 393 4.59 -37.94 8.49
N SER A 394 3.86 -37.57 9.53
CA SER A 394 3.41 -38.50 10.58
C SER A 394 2.21 -39.38 10.16
N LEU A 395 1.52 -39.01 9.07
CA LEU A 395 0.38 -39.79 8.57
C LEU A 395 0.86 -41.07 7.86
N PRO A 396 0.02 -42.12 7.76
CA PRO A 396 0.30 -43.29 6.96
C PRO A 396 0.66 -42.96 5.52
N VAL A 397 1.60 -43.69 4.94
CA VAL A 397 2.19 -43.35 3.61
C VAL A 397 1.11 -43.32 2.52
N GLU A 398 0.15 -44.24 2.58
CA GLU A 398 -0.93 -44.39 1.62
C GLU A 398 -1.86 -43.16 1.57
N GLY A 399 -2.00 -42.44 2.69
CA GLY A 399 -2.86 -41.28 2.79
C GLY A 399 -2.19 -39.92 2.54
N ARG A 400 -0.86 -39.88 2.44
CA ARG A 400 -0.11 -38.61 2.35
C ARG A 400 -0.37 -37.83 1.06
N SER A 401 -0.57 -38.53 -0.05
CA SER A 401 -0.82 -37.92 -1.36
C SER A 401 -2.24 -37.33 -1.50
N GLU A 402 -3.18 -37.72 -0.62
CA GLU A 402 -4.58 -37.28 -0.66
C GLU A 402 -4.91 -36.22 0.40
N VAL A 403 -3.88 -35.73 1.10
CA VAL A 403 -4.03 -34.70 2.12
C VAL A 403 -4.16 -33.32 1.49
N ALA A 404 -5.15 -32.55 1.92
CA ALA A 404 -5.19 -31.10 1.67
C ALA A 404 -4.78 -30.32 2.93
N VAL A 405 -4.22 -29.14 2.74
CA VAL A 405 -3.99 -28.18 3.81
C VAL A 405 -5.08 -27.11 3.76
N LEU A 406 -5.93 -27.04 4.80
CA LEU A 406 -6.98 -26.05 4.94
C LEU A 406 -6.49 -24.92 5.85
N ALA A 407 -6.30 -23.74 5.28
CA ALA A 407 -5.85 -22.54 6.00
C ALA A 407 -7.02 -21.61 6.33
N ALA A 408 -7.04 -21.09 7.54
CA ALA A 408 -8.06 -20.14 7.97
C ALA A 408 -7.77 -18.71 7.50
N ASP A 409 -6.50 -18.39 7.22
CA ASP A 409 -6.06 -17.05 6.83
C ASP A 409 -5.32 -17.05 5.50
N GLU A 410 -5.37 -15.94 4.79
CA GLU A 410 -4.67 -15.79 3.50
C GLU A 410 -3.15 -15.79 3.63
N GLY A 411 -2.62 -15.36 4.80
CA GLY A 411 -1.20 -15.42 5.10
C GLY A 411 -0.73 -16.86 5.30
N GLU A 412 -1.50 -17.68 6.03
CA GLU A 412 -1.23 -19.10 6.21
C GLU A 412 -1.27 -19.85 4.87
N ALA A 413 -2.33 -19.61 4.07
CA ALA A 413 -2.42 -20.19 2.74
C ALA A 413 -1.23 -19.80 1.86
N GLY A 414 -0.87 -18.52 1.87
CA GLY A 414 0.27 -18.01 1.13
C GLY A 414 1.61 -18.56 1.62
N ALA A 415 1.78 -18.74 2.93
CA ALA A 415 2.97 -19.35 3.52
C ALA A 415 3.13 -20.81 3.07
N VAL A 416 2.05 -21.60 3.13
CA VAL A 416 2.05 -22.98 2.62
C VAL A 416 2.37 -23.00 1.12
N ASN A 417 1.81 -22.12 0.33
CA ASN A 417 2.05 -22.05 -1.11
C ASN A 417 3.49 -21.64 -1.45
N LEU A 418 4.12 -20.81 -0.62
CA LEU A 418 5.49 -20.36 -0.80
C LEU A 418 6.51 -21.38 -0.28
N TYR A 419 6.46 -21.70 1.01
CA TYR A 419 7.46 -22.52 1.69
C TYR A 419 7.17 -24.01 1.58
N GLY A 420 5.90 -24.41 1.42
CA GLY A 420 5.49 -25.81 1.40
C GLY A 420 6.03 -26.59 0.21
N ARG A 421 6.39 -25.91 -0.89
CA ARG A 421 7.01 -26.55 -2.06
C ARG A 421 8.30 -27.29 -1.71
N ALA A 422 9.12 -26.74 -0.80
CA ALA A 422 10.34 -27.39 -0.34
C ALA A 422 10.09 -28.70 0.42
N TYR A 423 8.90 -28.85 0.97
CA TYR A 423 8.46 -30.04 1.71
C TYR A 423 7.56 -30.95 0.87
N GLY A 424 7.25 -30.58 -0.38
CA GLY A 424 6.27 -31.33 -1.19
C GLY A 424 4.84 -31.26 -0.68
N LEU A 425 4.48 -30.18 0.02
CA LEU A 425 3.07 -29.92 0.40
C LEU A 425 2.25 -29.50 -0.80
N PRO A 426 0.94 -29.89 -0.85
CA PRO A 426 0.03 -29.36 -1.85
C PRO A 426 -0.24 -27.86 -1.61
N GLU A 427 -0.78 -27.18 -2.61
CA GLU A 427 -1.29 -25.83 -2.42
C GLU A 427 -2.42 -25.82 -1.38
N ALA A 428 -2.40 -24.79 -0.52
CA ALA A 428 -3.41 -24.66 0.51
C ALA A 428 -4.77 -24.25 -0.08
N ILE A 429 -5.82 -24.85 0.45
CA ILE A 429 -7.20 -24.41 0.22
C ILE A 429 -7.64 -23.48 1.35
N SER A 430 -8.43 -22.46 1.04
CA SER A 430 -8.97 -21.54 2.05
C SER A 430 -10.27 -20.90 1.57
N GLY A 431 -11.21 -20.72 2.48
CA GLY A 431 -12.45 -20.00 2.24
C GLY A 431 -12.27 -18.48 2.19
N MET A 432 -11.07 -17.98 2.47
CA MET A 432 -10.82 -16.56 2.63
C MET A 432 -10.54 -15.88 1.29
N ASN A 433 -11.25 -14.79 1.04
CA ASN A 433 -11.01 -13.87 -0.08
C ASN A 433 -10.91 -14.61 -1.44
N SER A 434 -9.87 -14.32 -2.24
CA SER A 434 -9.65 -14.90 -3.56
C SER A 434 -9.30 -16.39 -3.53
N ASN A 435 -8.83 -16.93 -2.38
CA ASN A 435 -8.53 -18.36 -2.27
C ASN A 435 -9.80 -19.20 -2.43
N TRP A 436 -10.95 -18.73 -1.94
CA TRP A 436 -12.23 -19.40 -2.11
C TRP A 436 -12.58 -19.64 -3.59
N LEU A 437 -12.27 -18.71 -4.49
CA LEU A 437 -12.53 -18.83 -5.92
C LEU A 437 -11.72 -19.96 -6.58
N ARG A 438 -10.63 -20.42 -5.96
CA ARG A 438 -9.76 -21.49 -6.46
C ARG A 438 -10.31 -22.88 -6.16
N GLY A 439 -11.34 -22.98 -5.28
CA GLY A 439 -11.97 -24.24 -4.92
C GLY A 439 -11.21 -25.03 -3.85
N TYR A 440 -11.61 -26.28 -3.69
CA TYR A 440 -11.12 -27.21 -2.66
C TYR A 440 -10.37 -28.42 -3.24
N GLY A 441 -10.09 -28.42 -4.53
CA GLY A 441 -9.40 -29.52 -5.22
C GLY A 441 -10.37 -30.53 -5.87
N ASN A 442 -9.82 -31.31 -6.79
CA ASN A 442 -10.52 -32.38 -7.48
C ASN A 442 -9.53 -33.54 -7.71
N PRO A 443 -9.75 -34.74 -7.09
CA PRO A 443 -10.89 -35.10 -6.25
C PRO A 443 -10.95 -34.33 -4.91
N PRO A 444 -12.14 -34.27 -4.25
CA PRO A 444 -12.29 -33.69 -2.93
C PRO A 444 -11.43 -34.40 -1.88
N PRO A 445 -10.74 -33.64 -0.98
CA PRO A 445 -9.83 -34.25 -0.02
C PRO A 445 -10.57 -35.10 1.04
N GLN A 446 -10.00 -36.26 1.38
CA GLN A 446 -10.52 -37.14 2.41
C GLN A 446 -9.93 -36.84 3.80
N THR A 447 -8.67 -36.44 3.81
CA THR A 447 -7.96 -36.02 5.01
C THR A 447 -7.51 -34.57 4.85
N VAL A 448 -7.71 -33.75 5.87
CA VAL A 448 -7.39 -32.34 5.88
C VAL A 448 -6.49 -32.03 7.06
N ILE A 449 -5.39 -31.35 6.81
CA ILE A 449 -4.59 -30.69 7.84
C ILE A 449 -5.10 -29.25 7.95
N ALA A 450 -5.80 -28.94 9.03
CA ALA A 450 -6.36 -27.60 9.27
C ALA A 450 -5.42 -26.77 10.14
N VAL A 451 -5.14 -25.53 9.71
CA VAL A 451 -4.26 -24.55 10.38
C VAL A 451 -4.95 -23.21 10.54
N GLY A 452 -4.73 -22.53 11.67
CA GLY A 452 -5.31 -21.23 11.97
C GLY A 452 -6.76 -21.25 12.46
N PHE A 453 -7.33 -22.41 12.65
CA PHE A 453 -8.68 -22.60 13.17
C PHE A 453 -8.67 -22.85 14.69
N LYS A 454 -9.77 -22.46 15.34
CA LYS A 454 -10.08 -22.94 16.69
C LYS A 454 -10.64 -24.37 16.63
N ARG A 455 -10.47 -25.12 17.71
CA ARG A 455 -11.02 -26.49 17.83
C ARG A 455 -12.51 -26.53 17.48
N GLU A 456 -13.30 -25.62 18.04
CA GLU A 456 -14.75 -25.56 17.81
C GLU A 456 -15.13 -25.28 16.34
N GLU A 457 -14.27 -24.59 15.60
CA GLU A 457 -14.49 -24.29 14.19
C GLU A 457 -14.30 -25.55 13.33
N VAL A 458 -13.21 -26.30 13.54
CA VAL A 458 -12.96 -27.54 12.80
C VAL A 458 -13.94 -28.63 13.16
N GLU A 459 -14.36 -28.75 14.41
CA GLU A 459 -15.37 -29.76 14.86
C GLU A 459 -16.77 -29.49 14.29
N LYS A 460 -17.10 -28.25 13.93
CA LYS A 460 -18.32 -27.90 13.18
C LYS A 460 -18.25 -28.38 11.72
N ILE A 461 -17.06 -28.41 11.13
CA ILE A 461 -16.85 -28.78 9.73
C ILE A 461 -16.70 -30.29 9.57
N PHE A 462 -15.91 -30.90 10.45
CA PHE A 462 -15.54 -32.31 10.36
C PHE A 462 -16.07 -33.12 11.55
N ALA A 463 -16.35 -34.41 11.32
CA ALA A 463 -16.83 -35.30 12.38
C ALA A 463 -15.70 -35.84 13.26
N ALA A 464 -14.46 -35.89 12.73
CA ALA A 464 -13.29 -36.37 13.44
C ALA A 464 -12.13 -35.39 13.22
N CYS A 465 -11.67 -34.74 14.30
CA CYS A 465 -10.51 -33.88 14.31
C CYS A 465 -9.63 -34.20 15.52
N GLU A 466 -8.33 -34.35 15.28
CA GLU A 466 -7.33 -34.59 16.32
C GLU A 466 -6.30 -33.46 16.29
N ALA A 467 -5.93 -32.90 17.45
CA ALA A 467 -4.80 -31.98 17.56
C ALA A 467 -3.50 -32.77 17.36
N ALA A 468 -2.79 -32.47 16.31
CA ALA A 468 -1.57 -33.18 15.90
C ALA A 468 -0.29 -32.46 16.29
N ALA A 469 -0.29 -31.13 16.34
CA ALA A 469 0.86 -30.33 16.73
C ALA A 469 0.42 -28.93 17.22
N GLN A 470 1.36 -28.23 17.85
CA GLN A 470 1.20 -26.80 18.20
C GLN A 470 2.16 -25.96 17.37
N LEU A 471 1.68 -24.81 16.87
CA LEU A 471 2.49 -23.84 16.19
C LEU A 471 3.35 -23.08 17.20
N ALA A 472 4.63 -23.05 16.94
CA ALA A 472 5.60 -22.28 17.72
C ALA A 472 6.64 -21.69 16.80
N ASN A 473 7.23 -20.58 17.20
CA ASN A 473 8.40 -20.00 16.54
C ASN A 473 9.47 -19.67 17.58
N PRO A 474 10.75 -19.56 17.17
CA PRO A 474 11.90 -19.38 18.09
C PRO A 474 11.78 -18.11 18.95
N TYR A 475 10.95 -17.17 18.53
CA TYR A 475 10.79 -15.87 19.19
C TYR A 475 9.56 -15.82 20.10
N GLY A 476 8.69 -16.85 20.11
CA GLY A 476 7.43 -16.83 20.86
C GLY A 476 6.49 -15.70 20.42
N ILE A 477 6.58 -15.27 19.16
CA ILE A 477 5.74 -14.18 18.63
C ILE A 477 4.36 -14.74 18.32
N VAL A 478 3.36 -14.01 18.76
CA VAL A 478 1.94 -14.22 18.45
C VAL A 478 1.50 -13.08 17.53
N ASN A 479 0.84 -13.40 16.44
CA ASN A 479 0.24 -12.44 15.52
C ASN A 479 -1.23 -12.82 15.21
N GLN A 480 -1.89 -12.11 14.30
CA GLN A 480 -3.32 -12.37 14.01
C GLN A 480 -3.59 -13.77 13.42
N ALA A 481 -2.60 -14.36 12.76
CA ALA A 481 -2.73 -15.67 12.11
C ALA A 481 -2.13 -16.80 12.96
N ILE A 482 -1.09 -16.51 13.76
CA ILE A 482 -0.34 -17.51 14.52
C ILE A 482 -0.41 -17.18 16.00
N GLY A 483 -0.99 -18.08 16.79
CA GLY A 483 -0.97 -18.00 18.26
C GLY A 483 -2.34 -17.85 18.90
N GLY A 484 -2.36 -17.70 20.22
CA GLY A 484 -3.57 -17.71 21.03
C GLY A 484 -4.32 -19.05 20.94
N ASP A 485 -5.61 -19.00 20.75
CA ASP A 485 -6.49 -20.15 20.61
C ASP A 485 -6.52 -20.74 19.17
N ARG A 486 -5.65 -20.25 18.27
CA ARG A 486 -5.46 -20.69 16.88
C ARG A 486 -4.08 -21.29 16.62
N ASN A 487 -3.37 -21.70 17.65
CA ASN A 487 -2.01 -22.22 17.56
C ASN A 487 -1.92 -23.75 17.38
N GLU A 488 -3.04 -24.46 17.28
CA GLU A 488 -3.08 -25.90 17.06
C GLU A 488 -3.20 -26.24 15.57
N VAL A 489 -2.53 -27.28 15.15
CA VAL A 489 -2.69 -27.92 13.84
C VAL A 489 -3.51 -29.20 14.02
N TYR A 490 -4.59 -29.31 13.28
CA TYR A 490 -5.53 -30.43 13.38
C TYR A 490 -5.43 -31.33 12.16
N VAL A 491 -5.54 -32.65 12.38
CA VAL A 491 -5.82 -33.62 11.33
C VAL A 491 -7.30 -33.98 11.39
N CYS A 492 -8.04 -33.61 10.35
CA CYS A 492 -9.49 -33.78 10.28
C CYS A 492 -9.90 -34.72 9.16
N ARG A 493 -10.95 -35.51 9.41
CA ARG A 493 -11.56 -36.47 8.48
C ARG A 493 -13.09 -36.42 8.58
N ASN A 494 -13.73 -36.99 7.59
CA ASN A 494 -15.20 -37.15 7.57
C ASN A 494 -15.90 -35.76 7.64
N ILE A 495 -15.82 -35.02 6.56
CA ILE A 495 -16.55 -33.74 6.46
C ILE A 495 -18.05 -33.99 6.68
N ARG A 496 -18.70 -33.17 7.51
CA ARG A 496 -20.12 -33.36 7.92
C ARG A 496 -21.11 -33.07 6.79
N VAL A 497 -20.71 -32.17 5.88
CA VAL A 497 -21.52 -31.78 4.72
C VAL A 497 -20.66 -32.00 3.47
N PRO A 498 -21.19 -32.57 2.37
CA PRO A 498 -20.39 -32.76 1.15
C PRO A 498 -19.66 -31.50 0.69
N TRP A 499 -18.41 -31.62 0.22
CA TRP A 499 -17.55 -30.52 -0.16
C TRP A 499 -18.21 -29.46 -1.06
N PRO A 500 -18.99 -29.81 -2.10
CA PRO A 500 -19.64 -28.83 -2.96
C PRO A 500 -20.66 -27.95 -2.21
N GLU A 501 -21.37 -28.53 -1.23
CA GLU A 501 -22.36 -27.80 -0.43
C GLU A 501 -21.67 -26.97 0.67
N PHE A 502 -20.69 -27.55 1.34
CA PHE A 502 -19.88 -26.85 2.34
C PHE A 502 -19.18 -25.64 1.74
N TRP A 503 -18.49 -25.81 0.62
CA TRP A 503 -17.69 -24.76 0.00
C TRP A 503 -18.50 -23.54 -0.40
N LYS A 504 -19.74 -23.71 -0.88
CA LYS A 504 -20.63 -22.59 -1.22
C LYS A 504 -20.90 -21.66 -0.03
N ARG A 505 -20.83 -22.16 1.20
CA ARG A 505 -21.10 -21.41 2.44
C ARG A 505 -19.81 -21.01 3.18
N PHE A 506 -18.66 -21.49 2.71
CA PHE A 506 -17.38 -21.32 3.38
C PHE A 506 -16.61 -20.10 2.88
N GLN A 507 -17.24 -19.20 2.12
CA GLN A 507 -16.63 -17.93 1.75
C GLN A 507 -16.71 -16.94 2.91
N TYR A 508 -15.57 -16.31 3.26
CA TYR A 508 -15.49 -15.24 4.25
C TYR A 508 -14.43 -14.21 3.88
N TYR A 509 -14.52 -13.05 4.54
CA TYR A 509 -13.66 -11.91 4.31
C TYR A 509 -12.88 -11.57 5.59
N GLY A 510 -11.59 -11.41 5.46
CA GLY A 510 -10.70 -11.23 6.58
C GLY A 510 -10.16 -9.84 6.82
#